data_447491246eb16eed0664d811209c47c5
#
_entry.id   447491246eb16eed0664d811209c47c5
#
_cell.length_a   1.000
_cell.length_b   1.000
_cell.length_c   1.000
_cell.angle_alpha   90.00
_cell.angle_beta   90.00
_cell.angle_gamma   90.00
#
_symmetry.space_group_name_H-M   'P 1'
#
loop_
_entity.id
_entity.type
_entity.pdbx_description
1 polymer ?
#
loop_
_entity_poly.entity_id
_entity_poly.type
_entity_poly.pdbx_seq_one_letter_code
_entity_poly.pdbx_strand_id
1 'polypeptide(L)'
;MSRVPLADFEPALKSRLEKLWGTPPNLYRALANHPHLIAAWTEFSKMLRHDTRTPRALRELVILRGGQLMRSEYEWAQHLPMARKAGVREAQIKNLHDWKTSSEFDAREKAALALAEAVTQGRVSDEVYQQAMTHFDHHDYVELAAVAAFYAMVGRMLDAMAVPLDADVANYQPKLK
;
A
#
# COMPACT_ATOMS: atom_id res chain seq x y z
N MET A 1 12.07 14.66 -11.78
CA MET A 1 13.38 13.96 -11.74
C MET A 1 13.58 13.43 -10.34
N SER A 2 14.01 12.18 -10.16
CA SER A 2 14.25 11.62 -8.82
C SER A 2 15.36 12.39 -8.09
N ARG A 3 15.20 12.56 -6.77
CA ARG A 3 16.25 13.19 -5.91
C ARG A 3 17.41 12.25 -5.62
N VAL A 4 17.19 10.95 -5.78
CA VAL A 4 18.23 9.91 -5.64
C VAL A 4 18.37 9.14 -6.95
N PRO A 5 19.56 8.59 -7.28
CA PRO A 5 19.70 7.74 -8.46
C PRO A 5 18.77 6.54 -8.42
N LEU A 6 18.28 6.09 -9.58
CA LEU A 6 17.65 4.79 -9.71
C LEU A 6 18.76 3.75 -9.93
N ALA A 7 19.32 3.25 -8.83
CA ALA A 7 20.48 2.37 -8.83
C ALA A 7 20.13 0.94 -9.32
N ASP A 8 21.16 0.22 -9.74
CA ASP A 8 21.08 -1.22 -9.98
C ASP A 8 21.23 -2.00 -8.68
N PHE A 9 20.82 -3.27 -8.71
CA PHE A 9 20.87 -4.17 -7.59
C PHE A 9 22.12 -5.04 -7.63
N GLU A 10 22.56 -5.49 -6.47
CA GLU A 10 23.49 -6.61 -6.36
C GLU A 10 22.95 -7.83 -7.13
N PRO A 11 23.79 -8.61 -7.84
CA PRO A 11 23.34 -9.65 -8.77
C PRO A 11 22.35 -10.66 -8.17
N ALA A 12 22.56 -11.10 -6.94
CA ALA A 12 21.67 -12.05 -6.25
C ALA A 12 20.28 -11.45 -5.98
N LEU A 13 20.23 -10.20 -5.52
CA LEU A 13 18.99 -9.48 -5.28
C LEU A 13 18.28 -9.16 -6.60
N LYS A 14 19.01 -8.74 -7.62
CA LYS A 14 18.48 -8.47 -8.96
C LYS A 14 17.73 -9.68 -9.51
N SER A 15 18.37 -10.84 -9.55
CA SER A 15 17.76 -12.09 -10.04
C SER A 15 16.47 -12.44 -9.28
N ARG A 16 16.44 -12.18 -7.99
CA ARG A 16 15.26 -12.42 -7.15
C ARG A 16 14.12 -11.44 -7.43
N LEU A 17 14.44 -10.16 -7.55
CA LEU A 17 13.44 -9.11 -7.85
C LEU A 17 12.85 -9.28 -9.25
N GLU A 18 13.68 -9.64 -10.23
CA GLU A 18 13.22 -9.92 -11.60
C GLU A 18 12.26 -11.12 -11.66
N LYS A 19 12.47 -12.15 -10.83
CA LYS A 19 11.52 -13.27 -10.71
C LYS A 19 10.18 -12.85 -10.11
N LEU A 20 10.17 -11.84 -9.20
CA LEU A 20 8.96 -11.36 -8.54
C LEU A 20 8.16 -10.36 -9.40
N TRP A 21 8.86 -9.51 -10.15
CA TRP A 21 8.28 -8.34 -10.80
C TRP A 21 8.49 -8.28 -12.32
N GLY A 22 9.35 -9.11 -12.89
CA GLY A 22 9.88 -8.89 -14.23
C GLY A 22 10.83 -7.69 -14.24
N THR A 23 10.27 -6.49 -14.35
CA THR A 23 11.03 -5.23 -14.16
C THR A 23 10.81 -4.72 -12.74
N PRO A 24 11.85 -4.63 -11.89
CA PRO A 24 11.70 -4.09 -10.55
C PRO A 24 11.25 -2.62 -10.56
N PRO A 25 10.25 -2.25 -9.73
CA PRO A 25 9.73 -0.89 -9.67
C PRO A 25 10.79 0.17 -9.31
N ASN A 26 10.59 1.40 -9.75
CA ASN A 26 11.48 2.53 -9.49
C ASN A 26 11.71 2.78 -7.99
N LEU A 27 10.70 2.53 -7.14
CA LEU A 27 10.87 2.56 -5.69
C LEU A 27 12.02 1.65 -5.24
N TYR A 28 12.05 0.40 -5.74
CA TYR A 28 13.11 -0.57 -5.36
C TYR A 28 14.47 -0.12 -5.86
N ARG A 29 14.53 0.47 -7.05
CA ARG A 29 15.77 1.04 -7.60
C ARG A 29 16.26 2.26 -6.81
N ALA A 30 15.33 3.09 -6.32
CA ALA A 30 15.68 4.19 -5.43
C ALA A 30 16.22 3.68 -4.07
N LEU A 31 15.59 2.63 -3.50
CA LEU A 31 16.04 2.00 -2.26
C LEU A 31 17.35 1.24 -2.40
N ALA A 32 17.73 0.82 -3.62
CA ALA A 32 18.99 0.11 -3.89
C ALA A 32 20.25 0.93 -3.60
N ASN A 33 20.13 2.26 -3.44
CA ASN A 33 21.23 3.10 -2.91
C ASN A 33 21.64 2.69 -1.49
N HIS A 34 20.85 1.87 -0.79
CA HIS A 34 21.19 1.31 0.52
C HIS A 34 20.95 -0.21 0.50
N PRO A 35 22.00 -1.03 0.19
CA PRO A 35 21.85 -2.47 -0.04
C PRO A 35 21.19 -3.25 1.11
N HIS A 36 21.52 -2.95 2.36
CA HIS A 36 20.91 -3.62 3.51
C HIS A 36 19.44 -3.23 3.70
N LEU A 37 19.08 -1.96 3.43
CA LEU A 37 17.71 -1.49 3.52
C LEU A 37 16.83 -2.20 2.50
N ILE A 38 17.25 -2.24 1.22
CA ILE A 38 16.44 -2.87 0.17
C ILE A 38 16.30 -4.38 0.40
N ALA A 39 17.28 -5.04 0.95
CA ALA A 39 17.19 -6.45 1.32
C ALA A 39 16.11 -6.68 2.39
N ALA A 40 16.17 -5.95 3.51
CA ALA A 40 15.18 -6.04 4.59
C ALA A 40 13.77 -5.63 4.12
N TRP A 41 13.69 -4.57 3.32
CA TRP A 41 12.44 -4.10 2.71
C TRP A 41 11.77 -5.19 1.86
N THR A 42 12.55 -5.87 1.04
CA THR A 42 12.04 -6.92 0.16
C THR A 42 11.41 -8.06 0.97
N GLU A 43 12.04 -8.48 2.07
CA GLU A 43 11.49 -9.53 2.95
C GLU A 43 10.20 -9.06 3.63
N PHE A 44 10.20 -7.86 4.21
CA PHE A 44 9.04 -7.35 4.91
C PHE A 44 7.86 -7.12 3.95
N SER A 45 8.11 -6.50 2.80
CA SER A 45 7.06 -6.28 1.79
C SER A 45 6.52 -7.59 1.21
N LYS A 46 7.37 -8.62 1.06
CA LYS A 46 6.94 -9.96 0.64
C LYS A 46 6.00 -10.58 1.67
N MET A 47 6.36 -10.52 2.96
CA MET A 47 5.53 -11.04 4.04
C MET A 47 4.14 -10.37 4.01
N LEU A 48 4.05 -9.04 3.97
CA LEU A 48 2.78 -8.30 3.94
C LEU A 48 1.92 -8.59 2.71
N ARG A 49 2.49 -9.12 1.63
CA ARG A 49 1.74 -9.46 0.40
C ARG A 49 1.31 -10.90 0.32
N HIS A 50 2.11 -11.83 0.85
CA HIS A 50 1.96 -13.26 0.59
C HIS A 50 1.73 -14.11 1.83
N ASP A 51 2.25 -13.70 2.99
CA ASP A 51 2.19 -14.46 4.23
C ASP A 51 1.20 -13.81 5.21
N THR A 52 -0.03 -13.60 4.74
CA THR A 52 -1.10 -12.85 5.42
C THR A 52 -2.39 -13.66 5.44
N ARG A 53 -3.20 -13.46 6.49
CA ARG A 53 -4.47 -14.13 6.69
C ARG A 53 -5.67 -13.29 6.19
N THR A 54 -5.58 -11.97 6.29
CA THR A 54 -6.66 -11.10 5.83
C THR A 54 -6.84 -11.16 4.30
N PRO A 55 -8.06 -11.05 3.78
CA PRO A 55 -8.32 -11.09 2.34
C PRO A 55 -7.52 -10.04 1.57
N ARG A 56 -6.95 -10.41 0.44
CA ARG A 56 -6.16 -9.48 -0.39
C ARG A 56 -6.95 -8.25 -0.79
N ALA A 57 -8.22 -8.39 -1.16
CA ALA A 57 -9.09 -7.27 -1.51
C ALA A 57 -9.19 -6.24 -0.37
N LEU A 58 -9.32 -6.71 0.88
CA LEU A 58 -9.38 -5.84 2.05
C LEU A 58 -8.08 -5.05 2.25
N ARG A 59 -6.93 -5.72 2.10
CA ARG A 59 -5.62 -5.04 2.19
C ARG A 59 -5.43 -4.00 1.09
N GLU A 60 -5.88 -4.30 -0.14
CA GLU A 60 -5.81 -3.32 -1.23
C GLU A 60 -6.71 -2.10 -0.98
N LEU A 61 -7.88 -2.27 -0.37
CA LEU A 61 -8.71 -1.13 0.08
C LEU A 61 -7.97 -0.26 1.09
N VAL A 62 -7.32 -0.87 2.09
CA VAL A 62 -6.49 -0.20 3.10
C VAL A 62 -5.35 0.59 2.42
N ILE A 63 -4.64 -0.03 1.49
CA ILE A 63 -3.52 0.58 0.75
C ILE A 63 -3.99 1.76 -0.10
N LEU A 64 -5.04 1.55 -0.90
CA LEU A 64 -5.59 2.61 -1.76
C LEU A 64 -6.09 3.79 -0.93
N ARG A 65 -6.72 3.54 0.23
CA ARG A 65 -7.17 4.62 1.12
C ARG A 65 -6.00 5.39 1.71
N GLY A 66 -4.95 4.72 2.16
CA GLY A 66 -3.70 5.37 2.58
C GLY A 66 -3.09 6.22 1.47
N GLY A 67 -3.03 5.69 0.24
CA GLY A 67 -2.55 6.40 -0.94
C GLY A 67 -3.35 7.70 -1.23
N GLN A 68 -4.69 7.64 -1.11
CA GLN A 68 -5.54 8.83 -1.26
C GLN A 68 -5.22 9.90 -0.20
N LEU A 69 -5.13 9.51 1.07
CA LEU A 69 -4.85 10.44 2.18
C LEU A 69 -3.50 11.13 2.04
N MET A 70 -2.50 10.39 1.56
CA MET A 70 -1.16 10.92 1.33
C MET A 70 -1.00 11.61 -0.03
N ARG A 71 -2.04 11.58 -0.88
CA ARG A 71 -1.97 12.05 -2.27
C ARG A 71 -0.83 11.41 -3.07
N SER A 72 -0.56 10.14 -2.80
CA SER A 72 0.50 9.37 -3.46
C SER A 72 0.00 8.80 -4.80
N GLU A 73 0.25 9.51 -5.89
CA GLU A 73 -0.07 9.02 -7.25
C GLU A 73 0.63 7.69 -7.55
N TYR A 74 1.85 7.53 -7.05
CA TYR A 74 2.62 6.30 -7.22
C TYR A 74 1.94 5.09 -6.60
N GLU A 75 1.56 5.18 -5.32
CA GLU A 75 0.87 4.09 -4.61
C GLU A 75 -0.46 3.76 -5.30
N TRP A 76 -1.20 4.79 -5.67
CA TRP A 76 -2.45 4.59 -6.38
C TRP A 76 -2.25 3.87 -7.71
N ALA A 77 -1.32 4.34 -8.55
CA ALA A 77 -1.05 3.76 -9.86
C ALA A 77 -0.62 2.30 -9.77
N GLN A 78 0.23 1.97 -8.80
CA GLN A 78 0.71 0.60 -8.56
C GLN A 78 -0.40 -0.32 -8.03
N HIS A 79 -1.19 0.15 -7.08
CA HIS A 79 -2.14 -0.70 -6.37
C HIS A 79 -3.52 -0.80 -7.02
N LEU A 80 -3.92 0.15 -7.86
CA LEU A 80 -5.20 0.09 -8.55
C LEU A 80 -5.41 -1.18 -9.40
N PRO A 81 -4.46 -1.59 -10.27
CA PRO A 81 -4.59 -2.85 -10.99
C PRO A 81 -4.54 -4.07 -10.06
N MET A 82 -3.77 -4.01 -8.97
CA MET A 82 -3.70 -5.09 -7.98
C MET A 82 -5.02 -5.23 -7.21
N ALA A 83 -5.66 -4.13 -6.83
CA ALA A 83 -6.96 -4.10 -6.18
C ALA A 83 -8.05 -4.73 -7.07
N ARG A 84 -8.09 -4.35 -8.36
CA ARG A 84 -8.99 -4.94 -9.35
C ARG A 84 -8.79 -6.45 -9.47
N LYS A 85 -7.53 -6.88 -9.60
CA LYS A 85 -7.18 -8.30 -9.66
C LYS A 85 -7.55 -9.06 -8.37
N ALA A 86 -7.51 -8.39 -7.23
CA ALA A 86 -7.90 -8.94 -5.93
C ALA A 86 -9.43 -8.99 -5.72
N GLY A 87 -10.22 -8.40 -6.63
CA GLY A 87 -11.68 -8.40 -6.57
C GLY A 87 -12.31 -7.15 -5.94
N VAL A 88 -11.55 -6.07 -5.74
CA VAL A 88 -12.12 -4.78 -5.35
C VAL A 88 -12.98 -4.25 -6.51
N ARG A 89 -14.24 -3.93 -6.22
CA ARG A 89 -15.23 -3.51 -7.22
C ARG A 89 -14.98 -2.07 -7.66
N GLU A 90 -15.27 -1.75 -8.93
CA GLU A 90 -15.15 -0.37 -9.45
C GLU A 90 -16.00 0.63 -8.66
N ALA A 91 -17.16 0.20 -8.15
CA ALA A 91 -18.01 1.02 -7.30
C ALA A 91 -17.32 1.37 -5.98
N GLN A 92 -16.58 0.42 -5.37
CA GLN A 92 -15.77 0.67 -4.16
C GLN A 92 -14.62 1.65 -4.46
N ILE A 93 -13.90 1.45 -5.58
CA ILE A 93 -12.81 2.35 -5.99
C ILE A 93 -13.33 3.78 -6.16
N LYS A 94 -14.46 3.97 -6.85
CA LYS A 94 -15.07 5.28 -7.08
C LYS A 94 -15.52 5.96 -5.79
N ASN A 95 -16.03 5.19 -4.83
CA ASN A 95 -16.60 5.70 -3.58
C ASN A 95 -15.62 5.65 -2.40
N LEU A 96 -14.33 5.33 -2.63
CA LEU A 96 -13.37 5.13 -1.55
C LEU A 96 -13.10 6.41 -0.74
N HIS A 97 -13.24 7.59 -1.33
CA HIS A 97 -13.12 8.86 -0.63
C HIS A 97 -14.30 9.13 0.33
N ASP A 98 -15.50 8.63 -0.01
CA ASP A 98 -16.74 8.76 0.78
C ASP A 98 -17.14 7.44 1.46
N TRP A 99 -16.18 6.56 1.72
CA TRP A 99 -16.44 5.20 2.21
C TRP A 99 -17.34 5.15 3.46
N LYS A 100 -17.29 6.17 4.31
CA LYS A 100 -18.07 6.22 5.56
C LYS A 100 -19.58 6.19 5.30
N THR A 101 -20.02 6.93 4.31
CA THR A 101 -21.45 7.09 3.96
C THR A 101 -21.89 6.16 2.81
N SER A 102 -20.93 5.63 2.04
CA SER A 102 -21.21 4.76 0.91
C SER A 102 -21.79 3.40 1.36
N SER A 103 -22.78 2.90 0.61
CA SER A 103 -23.33 1.55 0.75
C SER A 103 -22.46 0.47 0.11
N GLU A 104 -21.39 0.85 -0.60
CA GLU A 104 -20.52 -0.09 -1.29
C GLU A 104 -19.58 -0.87 -0.36
N PHE A 105 -19.47 -0.45 0.88
CA PHE A 105 -18.61 -1.09 1.89
C PHE A 105 -19.43 -1.69 3.00
N ASP A 106 -19.15 -2.94 3.33
CA ASP A 106 -19.73 -3.60 4.50
C ASP A 106 -19.10 -3.09 5.82
N ALA A 107 -19.61 -3.56 6.94
CA ALA A 107 -19.16 -3.11 8.26
C ALA A 107 -17.69 -3.49 8.54
N ARG A 108 -17.24 -4.66 8.05
CA ARG A 108 -15.87 -5.14 8.20
C ARG A 108 -14.91 -4.31 7.37
N GLU A 109 -15.29 -4.00 6.12
CA GLU A 109 -14.49 -3.12 5.23
C GLU A 109 -14.40 -1.71 5.80
N LYS A 110 -15.51 -1.17 6.34
CA LYS A 110 -15.52 0.15 6.99
C LYS A 110 -14.63 0.19 8.23
N ALA A 111 -14.59 -0.86 9.03
CA ALA A 111 -13.70 -0.95 10.18
C ALA A 111 -12.21 -0.95 9.75
N ALA A 112 -11.86 -1.69 8.68
CA ALA A 112 -10.51 -1.69 8.13
C ALA A 112 -10.11 -0.32 7.56
N LEU A 113 -11.03 0.37 6.87
CA LEU A 113 -10.80 1.71 6.32
C LEU A 113 -10.64 2.78 7.41
N ALA A 114 -11.40 2.67 8.52
CA ALA A 114 -11.23 3.53 9.69
C ALA A 114 -9.84 3.34 10.32
N LEU A 115 -9.40 2.09 10.48
CA LEU A 115 -8.06 1.77 10.97
C LEU A 115 -6.98 2.31 10.02
N ALA A 116 -7.15 2.12 8.71
CA ALA A 116 -6.23 2.63 7.70
C ALA A 116 -6.06 4.16 7.78
N GLU A 117 -7.16 4.90 7.90
CA GLU A 117 -7.12 6.36 8.08
C GLU A 117 -6.36 6.75 9.36
N ALA A 118 -6.74 6.15 10.49
CA ALA A 118 -6.16 6.46 11.78
C ALA A 118 -4.65 6.19 11.84
N VAL A 119 -4.21 5.03 11.31
CA VAL A 119 -2.78 4.67 11.23
C VAL A 119 -2.03 5.61 10.28
N THR A 120 -2.59 5.90 9.09
CA THR A 120 -1.94 6.80 8.11
C THR A 120 -1.80 8.22 8.66
N GLN A 121 -2.77 8.69 9.45
CA GLN A 121 -2.75 9.99 10.12
C GLN A 121 -1.89 10.02 11.39
N GLY A 122 -1.46 8.85 11.87
CA GLY A 122 -0.53 8.72 13.00
C GLY A 122 -1.17 8.61 14.38
N ARG A 123 -2.49 8.45 14.47
CA ARG A 123 -3.18 8.28 15.74
C ARG A 123 -4.41 7.38 15.63
N VAL A 124 -4.40 6.28 16.37
CA VAL A 124 -5.55 5.39 16.52
C VAL A 124 -6.21 5.67 17.87
N SER A 125 -7.49 6.05 17.86
CA SER A 125 -8.26 6.20 19.10
C SER A 125 -8.80 4.86 19.59
N ASP A 126 -9.20 4.82 20.88
CA ASP A 126 -9.80 3.60 21.46
C ASP A 126 -11.10 3.22 20.76
N GLU A 127 -11.89 4.18 20.27
CA GLU A 127 -13.12 3.92 19.52
C GLU A 127 -12.83 3.20 18.21
N VAL A 128 -11.80 3.65 17.44
CA VAL A 128 -11.37 2.97 16.20
C VAL A 128 -10.85 1.57 16.50
N TYR A 129 -10.07 1.42 17.58
CA TYR A 129 -9.60 0.12 18.03
C TYR A 129 -10.76 -0.81 18.38
N GLN A 130 -11.71 -0.38 19.22
CA GLN A 130 -12.86 -1.18 19.62
C GLN A 130 -13.72 -1.55 18.40
N GLN A 131 -13.97 -0.60 17.49
CA GLN A 131 -14.69 -0.89 16.25
C GLN A 131 -13.98 -1.97 15.42
N ALA A 132 -12.66 -1.88 15.28
CA ALA A 132 -11.89 -2.90 14.56
C ALA A 132 -12.01 -4.27 15.25
N MET A 133 -11.93 -4.33 16.57
CA MET A 133 -12.03 -5.58 17.34
C MET A 133 -13.42 -6.26 17.29
N THR A 134 -14.47 -5.57 16.82
CA THR A 134 -15.75 -6.23 16.54
C THR A 134 -15.75 -7.10 15.28
N HIS A 135 -14.75 -6.89 14.39
CA HIS A 135 -14.66 -7.55 13.08
C HIS A 135 -13.37 -8.34 12.87
N PHE A 136 -12.34 -8.06 13.67
CA PHE A 136 -11.01 -8.65 13.55
C PHE A 136 -10.53 -9.17 14.90
N ASP A 137 -9.83 -10.28 14.90
CA ASP A 137 -9.06 -10.67 16.08
C ASP A 137 -7.71 -9.91 16.15
N HIS A 138 -6.95 -10.13 17.20
CA HIS A 138 -5.65 -9.43 17.38
C HIS A 138 -4.66 -9.71 16.25
N HIS A 139 -4.68 -10.90 15.64
CA HIS A 139 -3.81 -11.22 14.50
C HIS A 139 -4.17 -10.35 13.28
N ASP A 140 -5.44 -10.34 12.88
CA ASP A 140 -5.92 -9.56 11.73
C ASP A 140 -5.74 -8.05 11.96
N TYR A 141 -5.99 -7.59 13.21
CA TYR A 141 -5.76 -6.20 13.58
C TYR A 141 -4.29 -5.78 13.40
N VAL A 142 -3.35 -6.57 13.95
CA VAL A 142 -1.91 -6.30 13.81
C VAL A 142 -1.48 -6.33 12.34
N GLU A 143 -1.99 -7.29 11.57
CA GLU A 143 -1.69 -7.40 10.15
C GLU A 143 -2.17 -6.17 9.37
N LEU A 144 -3.44 -5.75 9.56
CA LEU A 144 -3.99 -4.57 8.87
C LEU A 144 -3.30 -3.28 9.31
N ALA A 145 -2.98 -3.13 10.60
CA ALA A 145 -2.22 -1.99 11.10
C ALA A 145 -0.81 -1.95 10.50
N ALA A 146 -0.12 -3.10 10.40
CA ALA A 146 1.19 -3.20 9.76
C ALA A 146 1.13 -2.86 8.26
N VAL A 147 0.11 -3.32 7.54
CA VAL A 147 -0.13 -2.97 6.13
C VAL A 147 -0.31 -1.45 6.01
N ALA A 148 -1.20 -0.84 6.78
CA ALA A 148 -1.45 0.60 6.71
C ALA A 148 -0.20 1.42 7.05
N ALA A 149 0.55 1.05 8.10
CA ALA A 149 1.77 1.73 8.51
C ALA A 149 2.90 1.58 7.48
N PHE A 150 3.07 0.38 6.93
CA PHE A 150 4.07 0.13 5.89
C PHE A 150 3.82 1.00 4.66
N TYR A 151 2.59 1.02 4.14
CA TYR A 151 2.28 1.82 2.96
C TYR A 151 2.26 3.32 3.24
N ALA A 152 1.97 3.76 4.47
CA ALA A 152 2.20 5.14 4.88
C ALA A 152 3.70 5.51 4.87
N MET A 153 4.58 4.60 5.29
CA MET A 153 6.04 4.77 5.15
C MET A 153 6.45 4.81 3.67
N VAL A 154 5.92 3.91 2.84
CA VAL A 154 6.19 3.88 1.39
C VAL A 154 5.87 5.23 0.76
N GLY A 155 4.66 5.74 0.96
CA GLY A 155 4.24 7.03 0.38
C GLY A 155 5.13 8.20 0.79
N ARG A 156 5.55 8.26 2.07
CA ARG A 156 6.47 9.29 2.56
C ARG A 156 7.87 9.17 1.95
N MET A 157 8.37 7.95 1.77
CA MET A 157 9.67 7.71 1.13
C MET A 157 9.64 8.04 -0.36
N LEU A 158 8.55 7.70 -1.05
CA LEU A 158 8.33 8.08 -2.45
C LEU A 158 8.40 9.59 -2.64
N ASP A 159 7.72 10.35 -1.78
CA ASP A 159 7.76 11.82 -1.81
C ASP A 159 9.15 12.36 -1.47
N ALA A 160 9.76 11.87 -0.38
CA ALA A 160 11.09 12.30 0.06
C ALA A 160 12.16 12.11 -1.01
N MET A 161 12.10 11.00 -1.76
CA MET A 161 13.03 10.68 -2.84
C MET A 161 12.59 11.19 -4.21
N ALA A 162 11.37 11.73 -4.34
CA ALA A 162 10.73 12.13 -5.60
C ALA A 162 10.81 11.01 -6.66
N VAL A 163 10.40 9.79 -6.28
CA VAL A 163 10.46 8.63 -7.17
C VAL A 163 9.46 8.79 -8.31
N PRO A 164 9.88 8.72 -9.59
CA PRO A 164 8.97 8.82 -10.71
C PRO A 164 8.11 7.57 -10.85
N LEU A 165 6.91 7.74 -11.42
CA LEU A 165 6.06 6.61 -11.79
C LEU A 165 6.79 5.62 -12.70
N ASP A 166 6.46 4.35 -12.55
CA ASP A 166 6.92 3.33 -13.49
C ASP A 166 6.16 3.46 -14.82
N ALA A 167 6.83 3.18 -15.93
CA ALA A 167 6.27 3.40 -17.25
C ALA A 167 5.03 2.54 -17.54
N ASP A 168 4.97 1.34 -16.98
CA ASP A 168 3.88 0.38 -17.15
C ASP A 168 2.59 0.77 -16.42
N VAL A 169 2.68 1.62 -15.38
CA VAL A 169 1.52 2.09 -14.59
C VAL A 169 1.19 3.56 -14.79
N ALA A 170 1.93 4.28 -15.63
CA ALA A 170 1.70 5.71 -15.87
C ALA A 170 0.27 6.05 -16.36
N ASN A 171 -0.41 5.10 -17.01
CA ASN A 171 -1.79 5.24 -17.49
C ASN A 171 -2.86 5.14 -16.37
N TYR A 172 -2.47 4.72 -15.17
CA TYR A 172 -3.38 4.57 -14.02
C TYR A 172 -3.38 5.78 -13.09
N GLN A 173 -2.89 6.92 -13.54
CA GLN A 173 -2.89 8.16 -12.75
C GLN A 173 -4.31 8.59 -12.43
N PRO A 174 -4.73 8.63 -11.16
CA PRO A 174 -5.96 9.29 -10.79
C PRO A 174 -5.71 10.78 -10.69
N LYS A 175 -6.73 11.55 -10.94
CA LYS A 175 -6.81 12.89 -10.37
C LYS A 175 -7.16 12.71 -8.89
N LEU A 176 -6.16 12.51 -8.03
CA LEU A 176 -6.35 12.54 -6.58
C LEU A 176 -6.74 13.98 -6.21
N LYS A 177 -8.03 14.19 -5.97
CA LYS A 177 -8.55 15.49 -5.50
C LYS A 177 -8.24 15.68 -4.03
#